data_cb583c4ee4ee20126a28f8a4a2a27872
#
_entry.id   cb583c4ee4ee20126a28f8a4a2a27872
#
_cell.length_a   1.000
_cell.length_b   1.000
_cell.length_c   1.000
_cell.angle_alpha   90.00
_cell.angle_beta   90.00
_cell.angle_gamma   90.00
#
_symmetry.space_group_name_H-M   'P 1'
#
loop_
_entity.id
_entity.type
_entity.pdbx_description
1 polymer ?
#
loop_
_entity_poly.entity_id
_entity_poly.type
_entity_poly.pdbx_seq_one_letter_code
_entity_poly.pdbx_strand_id
1 'polypeptide(L)'
;MLRSNTALCTAASLMLIISCGTSEPEKLLTVGNPYLPMWEHIPDGEPYIFEDPDNPGEYRVYIYGSHDSNITEYCGRELVVWSASPDNLNEWRYDGEIFRVTYNAEGEPLNESGLSDVLYAPDVAVKTEADGTKMYYLYPNDQEGGRQTLIAKSPRPDGPFEVCNWSADNPSATDGVLRFDPAVFVDDDGRVYGYWGFERSYAAELDPETMCTVKEGTEVIEDMIPGGMGDDTFRFFEASSIRKIEDKYVFVYSRWTRDGEFGLPVTNYTLAYAYSDAPLGPWTYGGTIIDGRGRETDESGRPIASATVTGNTHGGICKVADQWYVFYHRQTGLNEFSRQAMVAPITVNVEKGKGGKVEISEGEYNSEGFSLSGLDPLETHSAGIACWYTGPREAIHNWPNKTFFGS
;
A
#
# COMPACT_ATOMS: atom_id res chain seq x y z
N MET A 1 60.24 -67.97 -18.41
CA MET A 1 58.83 -68.03 -18.76
C MET A 1 58.06 -67.30 -17.68
N LEU A 2 57.80 -66.00 -17.85
CA LEU A 2 56.99 -65.20 -16.95
C LEU A 2 55.62 -64.98 -17.59
N ARG A 3 54.57 -65.39 -16.92
CA ARG A 3 53.18 -65.08 -17.29
C ARG A 3 52.76 -63.79 -16.64
N SER A 4 52.38 -62.78 -17.44
CA SER A 4 51.80 -61.55 -17.02
C SER A 4 50.28 -61.69 -16.82
N ASN A 5 49.79 -61.45 -15.64
CA ASN A 5 48.36 -61.32 -15.38
C ASN A 5 47.96 -59.87 -15.49
N THR A 6 47.15 -59.50 -16.45
CA THR A 6 46.53 -58.22 -16.62
C THR A 6 45.17 -58.29 -15.91
N ALA A 7 45.05 -57.50 -14.83
CA ALA A 7 43.76 -57.25 -14.15
C ALA A 7 43.02 -56.16 -14.84
N LEU A 8 41.79 -56.43 -15.29
CA LEU A 8 40.87 -55.44 -15.83
C LEU A 8 40.12 -54.82 -14.68
N CYS A 9 40.35 -53.51 -14.43
CA CYS A 9 39.53 -52.71 -13.53
C CYS A 9 38.36 -52.12 -14.32
N THR A 10 37.15 -52.63 -14.09
CA THR A 10 35.92 -52.04 -14.54
C THR A 10 35.51 -50.93 -13.57
N ALA A 11 35.64 -49.66 -13.98
CA ALA A 11 35.12 -48.52 -13.26
C ALA A 11 33.62 -48.40 -13.53
N ALA A 12 32.79 -48.66 -12.55
CA ALA A 12 31.36 -48.36 -12.57
C ALA A 12 31.17 -46.86 -12.24
N SER A 13 30.82 -46.07 -13.24
CA SER A 13 30.42 -44.69 -13.06
C SER A 13 28.99 -44.64 -12.48
N LEU A 14 28.89 -44.28 -11.22
CA LEU A 14 27.61 -43.98 -10.59
C LEU A 14 27.18 -42.56 -11.07
N MET A 15 26.23 -42.47 -12.00
CA MET A 15 25.57 -41.21 -12.32
C MET A 15 24.59 -40.90 -11.19
N LEU A 16 24.94 -39.92 -10.37
CA LEU A 16 23.98 -39.25 -9.48
C LEU A 16 23.07 -38.38 -10.36
N ILE A 17 21.85 -38.83 -10.58
CA ILE A 17 20.79 -37.99 -11.12
C ILE A 17 20.32 -37.10 -9.96
N ILE A 18 20.84 -35.88 -9.90
CA ILE A 18 20.25 -34.82 -9.05
C ILE A 18 18.96 -34.43 -9.77
N SER A 19 17.85 -34.96 -9.31
CA SER A 19 16.53 -34.43 -9.63
C SER A 19 16.44 -33.06 -9.00
N CYS A 20 16.63 -31.99 -9.78
CA CYS A 20 16.19 -30.67 -9.44
C CYS A 20 14.66 -30.69 -9.50
N GLY A 21 14.03 -31.13 -8.42
CA GLY A 21 12.62 -30.87 -8.21
C GLY A 21 12.47 -29.37 -8.08
N THR A 22 11.81 -28.74 -9.03
CA THR A 22 11.23 -27.40 -8.82
C THR A 22 10.19 -27.58 -7.73
N SER A 23 10.58 -27.34 -6.47
CA SER A 23 9.59 -27.14 -5.41
C SER A 23 8.78 -25.92 -5.83
N GLU A 24 7.49 -26.09 -6.02
CA GLU A 24 6.61 -24.92 -6.05
C GLU A 24 6.93 -24.07 -4.82
N PRO A 25 6.97 -22.73 -4.96
CA PRO A 25 7.21 -21.88 -3.82
C PRO A 25 6.18 -22.22 -2.75
N GLU A 26 6.67 -22.42 -1.52
CA GLU A 26 5.81 -22.76 -0.39
C GLU A 26 4.79 -21.64 -0.22
N LYS A 27 3.52 -21.91 -0.41
CA LYS A 27 2.45 -20.94 -0.21
C LYS A 27 2.42 -20.57 1.27
N LEU A 28 2.76 -19.34 1.57
CA LEU A 28 2.69 -18.82 2.92
C LEU A 28 1.22 -18.56 3.27
N LEU A 29 0.66 -19.42 4.11
CA LEU A 29 -0.68 -19.22 4.66
C LEU A 29 -0.61 -18.17 5.76
N THR A 30 -1.33 -17.07 5.56
CA THR A 30 -1.54 -16.06 6.58
C THR A 30 -3.01 -16.09 7.00
N VAL A 31 -3.26 -16.18 8.30
CA VAL A 31 -4.60 -16.12 8.85
C VAL A 31 -4.64 -15.00 9.86
N GLY A 32 -5.45 -13.98 9.57
CA GLY A 32 -5.59 -12.81 10.42
C GLY A 32 -4.71 -11.62 10.00
N ASN A 33 -4.64 -10.63 10.85
CA ASN A 33 -3.83 -9.43 10.70
C ASN A 33 -2.52 -9.52 11.49
N PRO A 34 -1.37 -9.13 10.91
CA PRO A 34 -1.19 -8.63 9.53
C PRO A 34 -1.49 -9.73 8.51
N TYR A 35 -2.00 -9.32 7.34
CA TYR A 35 -2.41 -10.30 6.31
C TYR A 35 -1.26 -10.79 5.44
N LEU A 36 -0.11 -10.13 5.45
CA LEU A 36 1.14 -10.61 4.86
C LEU A 36 1.98 -11.38 5.90
N PRO A 37 3.00 -12.12 5.49
CA PRO A 37 3.89 -12.81 6.44
C PRO A 37 4.44 -11.87 7.51
N MET A 38 4.59 -12.36 8.73
CA MET A 38 4.99 -11.54 9.89
C MET A 38 6.36 -10.84 9.76
N TRP A 39 7.19 -11.30 8.84
CA TRP A 39 8.49 -10.71 8.54
C TRP A 39 8.43 -9.68 7.41
N GLU A 40 7.29 -9.59 6.72
CA GLU A 40 7.10 -8.65 5.63
C GLU A 40 6.52 -7.33 6.14
N HIS A 41 7.05 -6.24 5.63
CA HIS A 41 6.70 -4.90 6.06
C HIS A 41 6.32 -4.04 4.84
N ILE A 42 5.07 -4.15 4.43
CA ILE A 42 4.47 -3.35 3.36
C ILE A 42 3.42 -2.42 3.97
N PRO A 43 3.81 -1.22 4.45
CA PRO A 43 2.87 -0.18 4.81
C PRO A 43 2.31 0.52 3.58
N ASP A 44 1.39 1.45 3.82
CA ASP A 44 0.89 2.37 2.81
C ASP A 44 0.20 1.64 1.64
N GLY A 45 -0.42 0.49 1.96
CA GLY A 45 -0.93 -0.44 0.96
C GLY A 45 -2.11 0.09 0.17
N GLU A 46 -1.91 0.31 -1.13
CA GLU A 46 -2.92 0.72 -2.09
C GLU A 46 -3.42 -0.51 -2.85
N PRO A 47 -4.69 -0.94 -2.63
CA PRO A 47 -5.23 -2.17 -3.20
C PRO A 47 -5.87 -1.96 -4.56
N TYR A 48 -5.56 -2.83 -5.51
CA TYR A 48 -6.22 -2.89 -6.82
C TYR A 48 -6.55 -4.30 -7.25
N ILE A 49 -7.60 -4.46 -8.05
CA ILE A 49 -7.94 -5.73 -8.68
C ILE A 49 -7.62 -5.62 -10.17
N PHE A 50 -6.60 -6.37 -10.59
CA PHE A 50 -6.19 -6.44 -11.98
C PHE A 50 -6.21 -7.88 -12.48
N GLU A 51 -6.27 -8.04 -13.80
CA GLU A 51 -6.15 -9.33 -14.46
C GLU A 51 -4.75 -9.91 -14.20
N ASP A 52 -4.68 -11.20 -13.90
CA ASP A 52 -3.41 -11.91 -13.75
C ASP A 52 -2.74 -12.00 -15.13
N PRO A 53 -1.56 -11.40 -15.34
CA PRO A 53 -0.93 -11.37 -16.66
C PRO A 53 -0.48 -12.74 -17.16
N ASP A 54 -0.36 -13.72 -16.29
CA ASP A 54 0.05 -15.08 -16.62
C ASP A 54 -1.17 -16.02 -16.78
N ASN A 55 -2.34 -15.62 -16.32
CA ASN A 55 -3.58 -16.38 -16.40
C ASN A 55 -4.73 -15.51 -16.93
N PRO A 56 -4.82 -15.26 -18.24
CA PRO A 56 -5.83 -14.40 -18.84
C PRO A 56 -7.27 -14.81 -18.45
N GLY A 57 -8.05 -13.83 -18.01
CA GLY A 57 -9.43 -14.02 -17.53
C GLY A 57 -9.52 -14.27 -16.03
N GLU A 58 -8.42 -14.52 -15.33
CA GLU A 58 -8.36 -14.55 -13.86
C GLU A 58 -7.95 -13.18 -13.33
N TYR A 59 -8.40 -12.85 -12.12
CA TYR A 59 -8.10 -11.57 -11.47
C TYR A 59 -7.41 -11.82 -10.14
N ARG A 60 -6.58 -10.85 -9.74
CA ARG A 60 -5.90 -10.86 -8.45
C ARG A 60 -6.03 -9.51 -7.76
N VAL A 61 -6.05 -9.54 -6.43
CA VAL A 61 -5.89 -8.34 -5.60
C VAL A 61 -4.40 -8.10 -5.46
N TYR A 62 -3.91 -6.98 -5.97
CA TYR A 62 -2.52 -6.53 -5.84
C TYR A 62 -2.44 -5.47 -4.75
N ILE A 63 -1.37 -5.51 -3.95
CA ILE A 63 -1.07 -4.49 -2.95
C ILE A 63 0.22 -3.79 -3.32
N TYR A 64 0.12 -2.51 -3.58
CA TYR A 64 1.25 -1.61 -3.82
C TYR A 64 1.45 -0.76 -2.58
N GLY A 65 2.63 -0.80 -1.98
CA GLY A 65 2.94 -0.04 -0.78
C GLY A 65 4.43 0.26 -0.70
N SER A 66 4.81 1.10 0.24
CA SER A 66 6.21 1.24 0.62
C SER A 66 6.76 -0.13 1.03
N HIS A 67 8.06 -0.31 0.96
CA HIS A 67 8.73 -1.49 1.48
C HIS A 67 9.68 -1.10 2.60
N ASP A 68 9.29 -1.32 3.85
CA ASP A 68 10.16 -1.09 5.02
C ASP A 68 11.21 -2.20 5.11
N SER A 69 12.12 -2.23 4.14
CA SER A 69 13.16 -3.26 4.02
C SER A 69 14.25 -3.17 5.09
N ASN A 70 14.28 -2.05 5.84
CA ASN A 70 15.21 -1.81 6.93
C ASN A 70 14.46 -1.31 8.17
N ILE A 71 14.55 -2.02 9.29
CA ILE A 71 13.87 -1.66 10.55
C ILE A 71 14.43 -0.40 11.23
N THR A 72 15.44 0.24 10.70
CA THR A 72 16.09 1.44 11.25
C THR A 72 15.85 2.70 10.40
N GLU A 73 15.20 2.57 9.24
CA GLU A 73 14.93 3.66 8.31
C GLU A 73 13.51 3.55 7.78
N TYR A 74 12.92 4.68 7.40
CA TYR A 74 11.68 4.69 6.64
C TYR A 74 11.88 4.10 5.25
N CYS A 75 10.97 3.22 4.86
CA CYS A 75 10.85 2.67 3.53
C CYS A 75 12.14 2.04 3.02
N GLY A 76 12.12 1.55 1.81
CA GLY A 76 13.26 0.94 1.13
C GLY A 76 13.60 1.65 -0.15
N ARG A 77 14.50 1.04 -0.90
CA ARG A 77 14.96 1.53 -2.20
C ARG A 77 14.34 0.76 -3.37
N GLU A 78 13.49 -0.18 -3.05
CA GLU A 78 12.71 -0.97 -4.00
C GLU A 78 11.24 -0.98 -3.60
N LEU A 79 10.38 -1.13 -4.58
CA LEU A 79 8.99 -1.49 -4.38
C LEU A 79 8.79 -2.94 -4.81
N VAL A 80 8.05 -3.66 -3.99
CA VAL A 80 7.66 -5.05 -4.25
C VAL A 80 6.15 -5.14 -4.33
N VAL A 81 5.61 -6.19 -4.93
CA VAL A 81 4.17 -6.40 -4.97
C VAL A 81 3.82 -7.81 -4.50
N TRP A 82 2.76 -7.88 -3.73
CA TRP A 82 2.10 -9.10 -3.31
C TRP A 82 0.71 -9.15 -3.91
N SER A 83 0.25 -10.34 -4.25
CA SER A 83 -1.10 -10.52 -4.77
C SER A 83 -1.78 -11.77 -4.24
N ALA A 84 -3.12 -11.71 -4.16
CA ALA A 84 -3.95 -12.84 -3.77
C ALA A 84 -5.11 -13.06 -4.73
N SER A 85 -5.61 -14.28 -4.81
CA SER A 85 -6.88 -14.55 -5.49
C SER A 85 -8.03 -13.86 -4.73
N PRO A 86 -8.99 -13.21 -5.41
CA PRO A 86 -10.19 -12.68 -4.77
C PRO A 86 -11.01 -13.76 -4.03
N ASP A 87 -10.86 -15.01 -4.42
CA ASP A 87 -11.55 -16.16 -3.80
C ASP A 87 -10.84 -16.67 -2.54
N ASN A 88 -9.58 -16.30 -2.32
CA ASN A 88 -8.79 -16.71 -1.17
C ASN A 88 -7.77 -15.64 -0.76
N LEU A 89 -8.21 -14.71 0.09
CA LEU A 89 -7.40 -13.61 0.61
C LEU A 89 -6.48 -14.02 1.78
N ASN A 90 -6.44 -15.30 2.12
CA ASN A 90 -5.49 -15.84 3.10
C ASN A 90 -4.22 -16.40 2.44
N GLU A 91 -4.15 -16.45 1.12
CA GLU A 91 -2.99 -16.94 0.37
C GLU A 91 -2.41 -15.84 -0.51
N TRP A 92 -1.39 -15.15 -0.01
CA TRP A 92 -0.67 -14.11 -0.73
C TRP A 92 0.56 -14.67 -1.44
N ARG A 93 0.71 -14.31 -2.70
CA ARG A 93 1.87 -14.63 -3.54
C ARG A 93 2.81 -13.42 -3.59
N TYR A 94 4.08 -13.65 -3.37
CA TYR A 94 5.12 -12.65 -3.64
C TYR A 94 5.40 -12.63 -5.15
N ASP A 95 5.05 -11.54 -5.82
CA ASP A 95 5.24 -11.40 -7.27
C ASP A 95 6.61 -10.81 -7.62
N GLY A 96 7.30 -10.22 -6.67
CA GLY A 96 8.68 -9.78 -6.81
C GLY A 96 8.92 -8.29 -6.65
N GLU A 97 10.16 -7.88 -6.90
CA GLU A 97 10.55 -6.47 -7.02
C GLU A 97 9.99 -5.93 -8.34
N ILE A 98 9.18 -4.86 -8.25
CA ILE A 98 8.53 -4.25 -9.42
C ILE A 98 9.23 -2.99 -9.90
N PHE A 99 9.96 -2.30 -9.01
CA PHE A 99 10.58 -1.03 -9.33
C PHE A 99 11.76 -0.73 -8.41
N ARG A 100 12.78 -0.15 -9.02
CA ARG A 100 13.96 0.44 -8.35
C ARG A 100 14.54 1.49 -9.28
N VAL A 101 14.72 2.72 -8.81
CA VAL A 101 15.37 3.76 -9.58
C VAL A 101 16.85 3.88 -9.20
N THR A 102 17.73 3.58 -10.13
CA THR A 102 19.19 3.56 -9.89
C THR A 102 19.96 4.45 -10.86
N TYR A 103 19.40 4.69 -12.05
CA TYR A 103 20.07 5.39 -13.15
C TYR A 103 19.17 6.51 -13.70
N ASN A 104 19.83 7.56 -14.25
CA ASN A 104 19.15 8.62 -14.98
C ASN A 104 18.77 8.19 -16.41
N ALA A 105 18.20 9.13 -17.18
CA ALA A 105 17.78 8.88 -18.57
C ALA A 105 18.94 8.48 -19.51
N GLU A 106 20.17 8.83 -19.17
CA GLU A 106 21.39 8.52 -19.94
C GLU A 106 22.04 7.20 -19.50
N GLY A 107 21.48 6.54 -18.48
CA GLY A 107 22.01 5.31 -17.92
C GLY A 107 23.19 5.51 -16.96
N GLU A 108 23.37 6.72 -16.44
CA GLU A 108 24.38 7.02 -15.42
C GLU A 108 23.80 6.84 -14.02
N PRO A 109 24.61 6.36 -13.04
CA PRO A 109 24.14 6.22 -11.67
C PRO A 109 23.65 7.55 -11.07
N LEU A 110 22.52 7.53 -10.36
CA LEU A 110 21.94 8.71 -9.70
C LEU A 110 22.73 9.17 -8.49
N ASN A 111 23.57 8.30 -7.93
CA ASN A 111 24.50 8.64 -6.84
C ASN A 111 25.81 7.85 -6.97
N GLU A 112 26.87 8.30 -6.28
CA GLU A 112 28.21 7.72 -6.37
C GLU A 112 28.28 6.25 -5.92
N SER A 113 27.39 5.82 -5.03
CA SER A 113 27.34 4.45 -4.54
C SER A 113 26.58 3.50 -5.48
N GLY A 114 25.86 4.02 -6.47
CA GLY A 114 24.97 3.25 -7.36
C GLY A 114 23.74 2.69 -6.65
N LEU A 115 23.42 3.18 -5.44
CA LEU A 115 22.20 2.82 -4.73
C LEU A 115 21.04 3.66 -5.28
N SER A 116 19.86 3.05 -5.33
CA SER A 116 18.61 3.76 -5.60
C SER A 116 18.23 4.67 -4.44
N ASP A 117 17.40 5.66 -4.73
CA ASP A 117 16.81 6.52 -3.71
C ASP A 117 15.71 5.78 -2.90
N VAL A 118 15.34 6.37 -1.79
CA VAL A 118 14.23 5.85 -0.96
C VAL A 118 12.90 6.12 -1.64
N LEU A 119 12.04 5.11 -1.68
CA LEU A 119 10.73 5.14 -2.29
C LEU A 119 9.65 5.04 -1.21
N TYR A 120 8.67 5.94 -1.28
CA TYR A 120 7.61 6.05 -0.28
C TYR A 120 6.30 5.50 -0.80
N ALA A 121 5.18 5.88 -0.20
CA ALA A 121 3.83 5.42 -0.53
C ALA A 121 3.51 5.55 -2.03
N PRO A 122 3.46 4.45 -2.78
CA PRO A 122 3.18 4.47 -4.21
C PRO A 122 1.69 4.41 -4.52
N ASP A 123 1.34 4.79 -5.75
CA ASP A 123 0.05 4.49 -6.35
C ASP A 123 0.22 3.87 -7.74
N VAL A 124 -0.83 3.21 -8.25
CA VAL A 124 -0.87 2.64 -9.59
C VAL A 124 -2.16 3.00 -10.31
N ALA A 125 -2.04 3.59 -11.49
CA ALA A 125 -3.18 3.80 -12.39
C ALA A 125 -3.08 2.89 -13.61
N VAL A 126 -4.23 2.47 -14.16
CA VAL A 126 -4.28 1.71 -15.41
C VAL A 126 -4.97 2.55 -16.50
N LYS A 127 -4.35 2.61 -17.67
CA LYS A 127 -4.90 3.25 -18.86
C LYS A 127 -5.05 2.20 -19.96
N THR A 128 -6.17 2.25 -20.69
CA THR A 128 -6.32 1.48 -21.93
C THR A 128 -5.84 2.33 -23.09
N GLU A 129 -4.81 1.87 -23.77
CA GLU A 129 -4.24 2.53 -24.94
C GLU A 129 -5.17 2.42 -26.17
N ALA A 130 -4.92 3.21 -27.20
CA ALA A 130 -5.75 3.27 -28.40
C ALA A 130 -5.87 1.94 -29.15
N ASP A 131 -4.91 1.03 -28.99
CA ASP A 131 -4.92 -0.31 -29.57
C ASP A 131 -5.65 -1.34 -28.69
N GLY A 132 -6.18 -0.93 -27.54
CA GLY A 132 -6.89 -1.77 -26.58
C GLY A 132 -5.98 -2.45 -25.55
N THR A 133 -4.67 -2.23 -25.59
CA THR A 133 -3.76 -2.76 -24.59
C THR A 133 -3.87 -1.96 -23.29
N LYS A 134 -3.64 -2.64 -22.15
CA LYS A 134 -3.57 -1.99 -20.85
C LYS A 134 -2.13 -1.59 -20.58
N MET A 135 -1.94 -0.37 -20.10
CA MET A 135 -0.68 0.15 -19.60
C MET A 135 -0.86 0.57 -18.15
N TYR A 136 -0.03 0.05 -17.26
CA TYR A 136 -0.01 0.37 -15.85
C TYR A 136 1.04 1.45 -15.60
N TYR A 137 0.67 2.47 -14.86
CA TYR A 137 1.52 3.61 -14.48
C TYR A 137 1.71 3.57 -12.98
N LEU A 138 2.96 3.39 -12.54
CA LEU A 138 3.38 3.41 -11.15
C LEU A 138 3.88 4.81 -10.80
N TYR A 139 3.46 5.31 -9.65
CA TYR A 139 3.88 6.57 -9.06
C TYR A 139 4.67 6.25 -7.77
N PRO A 140 5.99 6.00 -7.86
CA PRO A 140 6.76 5.41 -6.77
C PRO A 140 7.04 6.35 -5.60
N ASN A 141 6.62 7.62 -5.68
CA ASN A 141 6.81 8.64 -4.65
C ASN A 141 8.28 8.78 -4.20
N ASP A 142 9.17 9.02 -5.15
CA ASP A 142 10.54 9.45 -4.87
C ASP A 142 10.52 10.95 -4.54
N GLN A 143 10.96 11.32 -3.35
CA GLN A 143 10.96 12.71 -2.89
C GLN A 143 12.34 13.37 -3.02
N GLU A 144 13.30 12.69 -3.63
CA GLU A 144 14.68 13.14 -3.71
C GLU A 144 14.96 14.06 -4.91
N GLY A 145 15.60 15.17 -4.64
CA GLY A 145 16.12 16.09 -5.67
C GLY A 145 15.09 16.54 -6.70
N GLY A 146 15.42 16.40 -7.97
CA GLY A 146 14.57 16.78 -9.11
C GLY A 146 13.57 15.71 -9.54
N ARG A 147 13.47 14.57 -8.85
CA ARG A 147 12.63 13.42 -9.22
C ARG A 147 11.33 13.32 -8.46
N GLN A 148 10.87 14.40 -7.85
CA GLN A 148 9.65 14.42 -7.00
C GLN A 148 8.36 14.00 -7.73
N THR A 149 8.35 14.00 -9.06
CA THR A 149 7.24 13.48 -9.88
C THR A 149 7.72 12.31 -10.71
N LEU A 150 8.25 11.28 -10.09
CA LEU A 150 8.71 10.09 -10.79
C LEU A 150 7.53 9.24 -11.22
N ILE A 151 7.51 8.82 -12.50
CA ILE A 151 6.52 7.90 -13.05
C ILE A 151 7.22 6.81 -13.82
N ALA A 152 6.75 5.58 -13.61
CA ALA A 152 7.20 4.43 -14.36
C ALA A 152 6.00 3.70 -14.96
N LYS A 153 6.18 2.95 -16.04
CA LYS A 153 5.12 2.20 -16.70
C LYS A 153 5.51 0.77 -17.02
N SER A 154 4.50 -0.08 -17.08
CA SER A 154 4.64 -1.49 -17.45
C SER A 154 3.37 -1.98 -18.16
N PRO A 155 3.47 -2.93 -19.12
CA PRO A 155 2.29 -3.60 -19.66
C PRO A 155 1.71 -4.64 -18.67
N ARG A 156 2.34 -4.85 -17.52
CA ARG A 156 1.95 -5.83 -16.49
C ARG A 156 1.73 -5.12 -15.14
N PRO A 157 0.73 -5.54 -14.34
CA PRO A 157 0.51 -5.00 -13.00
C PRO A 157 1.62 -5.36 -12.01
N ASP A 158 2.30 -6.48 -12.25
CA ASP A 158 3.42 -6.98 -11.45
C ASP A 158 4.79 -6.57 -12.00
N GLY A 159 4.85 -5.58 -12.88
CA GLY A 159 6.09 -5.01 -13.42
C GLY A 159 6.88 -5.93 -14.35
N PRO A 160 8.19 -5.71 -14.52
CA PRO A 160 8.91 -4.53 -13.99
C PRO A 160 8.43 -3.22 -14.61
N PHE A 161 8.53 -2.14 -13.82
CA PHE A 161 8.17 -0.81 -14.30
C PHE A 161 9.42 -0.03 -14.71
N GLU A 162 9.32 0.72 -15.81
CA GLU A 162 10.40 1.54 -16.35
C GLU A 162 10.02 3.03 -16.31
N VAL A 163 10.93 3.89 -15.84
CA VAL A 163 10.71 5.34 -15.79
C VAL A 163 10.40 5.89 -17.17
N CYS A 164 9.34 6.68 -17.27
CA CYS A 164 8.84 7.17 -18.55
C CYS A 164 8.71 8.71 -18.65
N ASN A 165 9.03 9.45 -17.61
CA ASN A 165 8.89 10.91 -17.56
C ASN A 165 10.20 11.65 -17.25
N TRP A 166 11.36 11.12 -17.65
CA TRP A 166 12.61 11.86 -17.59
C TRP A 166 12.48 13.18 -18.34
N SER A 167 12.95 14.26 -17.72
CA SER A 167 12.94 15.58 -18.35
C SER A 167 13.91 15.65 -19.53
N ALA A 168 13.43 16.21 -20.65
CA ALA A 168 14.26 16.40 -21.83
C ALA A 168 15.42 17.39 -21.62
N ASP A 169 15.25 18.33 -20.69
CA ASP A 169 16.24 19.37 -20.40
C ASP A 169 17.24 18.95 -19.31
N ASN A 170 16.89 17.96 -18.49
CA ASN A 170 17.76 17.46 -17.41
C ASN A 170 17.51 15.96 -17.17
N PRO A 171 18.44 15.08 -17.59
CA PRO A 171 18.26 13.63 -17.50
C PRO A 171 18.21 13.08 -16.08
N SER A 172 18.57 13.88 -15.07
CA SER A 172 18.48 13.51 -13.66
C SER A 172 17.22 14.05 -12.98
N ALA A 173 16.33 14.70 -13.73
CA ALA A 173 15.05 15.21 -13.23
C ALA A 173 13.89 14.60 -13.99
N THR A 174 12.70 14.74 -13.43
CA THR A 174 11.43 14.28 -14.03
C THR A 174 10.46 15.44 -14.21
N ASP A 175 9.62 15.34 -15.24
CA ASP A 175 8.56 16.32 -15.50
C ASP A 175 7.26 15.88 -14.80
N GLY A 176 6.46 16.85 -14.36
CA GLY A 176 5.16 16.62 -13.79
C GLY A 176 4.87 17.46 -12.55
N VAL A 177 3.67 17.29 -11.99
CA VAL A 177 3.17 18.07 -10.85
C VAL A 177 2.91 17.23 -9.60
N LEU A 178 2.78 15.94 -9.75
CA LEU A 178 2.54 15.01 -8.66
C LEU A 178 3.76 14.92 -7.75
N ARG A 179 3.53 15.12 -6.46
CA ARG A 179 4.63 15.13 -5.48
C ARG A 179 4.32 14.17 -4.35
N PHE A 180 4.29 14.61 -3.15
CA PHE A 180 4.13 13.83 -1.94
C PHE A 180 2.84 12.99 -1.95
N ASP A 181 2.92 11.69 -1.73
CA ASP A 181 1.82 10.72 -1.66
C ASP A 181 0.80 10.87 -2.81
N PRO A 182 1.26 10.68 -4.06
CA PRO A 182 0.40 10.84 -5.22
C PRO A 182 -0.65 9.74 -5.31
N ALA A 183 -1.85 10.12 -5.76
CA ALA A 183 -2.87 9.20 -6.26
C ALA A 183 -3.34 9.63 -7.63
N VAL A 184 -3.51 8.69 -8.55
CA VAL A 184 -3.94 9.00 -9.91
C VAL A 184 -5.13 8.15 -10.32
N PHE A 185 -6.13 8.81 -10.84
CA PHE A 185 -7.38 8.19 -11.26
C PHE A 185 -7.65 8.44 -12.75
N VAL A 186 -7.88 7.36 -13.49
CA VAL A 186 -8.35 7.39 -14.86
C VAL A 186 -9.86 7.15 -14.88
N ASP A 187 -10.63 8.16 -15.27
CA ASP A 187 -12.08 8.08 -15.28
C ASP A 187 -12.60 7.32 -16.51
N ASP A 188 -13.87 6.93 -16.46
CA ASP A 188 -14.54 6.15 -17.52
C ASP A 188 -14.57 6.86 -18.89
N ASP A 189 -14.45 8.19 -18.90
CA ASP A 189 -14.37 9.01 -20.12
C ASP A 189 -12.93 9.24 -20.61
N GLY A 190 -11.93 8.61 -19.97
CA GLY A 190 -10.53 8.69 -20.32
C GLY A 190 -9.81 9.93 -19.79
N ARG A 191 -10.48 10.79 -19.02
CA ARG A 191 -9.82 11.89 -18.30
C ARG A 191 -9.01 11.35 -17.14
N VAL A 192 -7.92 12.02 -16.83
CA VAL A 192 -6.98 11.63 -15.79
C VAL A 192 -6.94 12.73 -14.74
N TYR A 193 -6.97 12.32 -13.47
CA TYR A 193 -6.92 13.23 -12.34
C TYR A 193 -5.83 12.80 -11.37
N GLY A 194 -5.07 13.77 -10.86
CA GLY A 194 -4.04 13.56 -9.87
C GLY A 194 -4.38 14.26 -8.57
N TYR A 195 -4.00 13.64 -7.44
CA TYR A 195 -4.18 14.12 -6.07
C TYR A 195 -2.88 13.91 -5.31
N TRP A 196 -2.47 14.87 -4.50
CA TRP A 196 -1.23 14.76 -3.73
C TRP A 196 -1.16 15.78 -2.60
N GLY A 197 -0.18 15.66 -1.72
CA GLY A 197 0.18 16.70 -0.77
C GLY A 197 0.56 16.23 0.62
N PHE A 198 1.22 17.13 1.33
CA PHE A 198 1.59 17.02 2.73
C PHE A 198 1.11 18.25 3.48
N GLU A 199 0.28 18.09 4.51
CA GLU A 199 -0.41 19.14 5.29
C GLU A 199 -1.27 20.09 4.43
N ARG A 200 -1.15 20.04 3.13
CA ARG A 200 -1.91 20.79 2.15
C ARG A 200 -2.24 19.89 0.97
N SER A 201 -3.51 19.82 0.62
CA SER A 201 -3.99 18.97 -0.47
C SER A 201 -3.98 19.69 -1.80
N TYR A 202 -3.60 18.97 -2.84
CA TYR A 202 -3.61 19.44 -4.22
C TYR A 202 -4.36 18.46 -5.12
N ALA A 203 -4.95 18.98 -6.20
CA ALA A 203 -5.49 18.16 -7.27
C ALA A 203 -5.38 18.87 -8.62
N ALA A 204 -5.36 18.09 -9.71
CA ALA A 204 -5.40 18.61 -11.06
C ALA A 204 -6.04 17.62 -12.04
N GLU A 205 -6.61 18.11 -13.11
CA GLU A 205 -6.82 17.31 -14.31
C GLU A 205 -5.47 17.20 -15.05
N LEU A 206 -5.05 15.96 -15.30
CA LEU A 206 -3.77 15.67 -15.93
C LEU A 206 -3.93 15.43 -17.43
N ASP A 207 -2.87 15.67 -18.16
CA ASP A 207 -2.77 15.29 -19.56
C ASP A 207 -2.71 13.75 -19.67
N PRO A 208 -3.67 13.10 -20.35
CA PRO A 208 -3.69 11.65 -20.46
C PRO A 208 -2.52 11.06 -21.27
N GLU A 209 -1.78 11.88 -22.02
CA GLU A 209 -0.60 11.40 -22.76
C GLU A 209 0.64 11.31 -21.85
N THR A 210 0.77 12.22 -20.90
CA THR A 210 1.89 12.22 -19.97
C THR A 210 1.59 11.53 -18.65
N MET A 211 0.32 11.48 -18.25
CA MET A 211 -0.16 10.94 -16.97
C MET A 211 0.37 11.70 -15.73
N CYS A 212 0.99 12.87 -15.91
CA CYS A 212 1.65 13.60 -14.81
C CYS A 212 1.69 15.13 -14.95
N THR A 213 1.56 15.66 -16.15
CA THR A 213 1.54 17.10 -16.34
C THR A 213 0.09 17.62 -16.30
N VAL A 214 -0.08 18.88 -15.92
CA VAL A 214 -1.40 19.51 -15.92
C VAL A 214 -1.91 19.61 -17.36
N LYS A 215 -3.14 19.22 -17.58
CA LYS A 215 -3.80 19.33 -18.87
C LYS A 215 -3.88 20.79 -19.34
N GLU A 216 -3.61 21.03 -20.61
CA GLU A 216 -3.68 22.36 -21.20
C GLU A 216 -5.07 23.00 -20.98
N GLY A 217 -5.08 24.24 -20.51
CA GLY A 217 -6.29 25.00 -20.20
C GLY A 217 -6.92 24.70 -18.85
N THR A 218 -6.30 23.87 -18.02
CA THR A 218 -6.65 23.65 -16.62
C THR A 218 -5.53 24.12 -15.70
N GLU A 219 -5.75 24.05 -14.39
CA GLU A 219 -4.78 24.50 -13.40
C GLU A 219 -4.78 23.55 -12.17
N VAL A 220 -3.74 23.65 -11.36
CA VAL A 220 -3.65 22.95 -10.07
C VAL A 220 -4.63 23.64 -9.09
N ILE A 221 -5.45 22.82 -8.45
CA ILE A 221 -6.30 23.23 -7.34
C ILE A 221 -5.51 23.06 -6.06
N GLU A 222 -5.24 24.14 -5.37
CA GLU A 222 -4.62 24.16 -4.05
C GLU A 222 -5.71 24.12 -2.96
N ASP A 223 -5.41 23.48 -1.83
CA ASP A 223 -6.39 23.27 -0.76
C ASP A 223 -7.69 22.63 -1.26
N MET A 224 -7.56 21.56 -2.06
CA MET A 224 -8.70 20.81 -2.58
C MET A 224 -9.68 20.45 -1.47
N ILE A 225 -9.15 20.04 -0.32
CA ILE A 225 -9.83 19.98 0.98
C ILE A 225 -8.97 20.66 2.03
N PRO A 226 -9.58 21.28 3.07
CA PRO A 226 -8.83 21.97 4.12
C PRO A 226 -7.86 21.07 4.88
N GLY A 227 -6.64 21.54 5.10
CA GLY A 227 -5.55 20.79 5.72
C GLY A 227 -5.12 21.28 7.11
N GLY A 228 -4.18 20.55 7.71
CA GLY A 228 -3.54 20.86 8.96
C GLY A 228 -4.43 20.68 10.21
N MET A 229 -4.00 21.24 11.34
CA MET A 229 -4.66 21.09 12.65
C MET A 229 -5.70 22.18 12.95
N GLY A 230 -6.21 22.88 11.93
CA GLY A 230 -7.26 23.90 12.06
C GLY A 230 -8.59 23.36 12.61
N ASP A 231 -9.60 24.23 12.72
CA ASP A 231 -10.90 23.88 13.32
C ASP A 231 -11.87 23.19 12.36
N ASP A 232 -11.55 23.14 11.05
CA ASP A 232 -12.40 22.47 10.09
C ASP A 232 -12.41 20.94 10.28
N THR A 233 -13.29 20.26 9.56
CA THR A 233 -13.56 18.84 9.75
C THR A 233 -12.63 17.97 8.93
N PHE A 234 -12.16 18.42 7.78
CA PHE A 234 -11.33 17.63 6.87
C PHE A 234 -9.94 17.37 7.46
N ARG A 235 -9.24 18.41 7.93
CA ARG A 235 -7.96 18.30 8.62
C ARG A 235 -6.98 17.38 7.89
N PHE A 236 -6.88 17.55 6.56
CA PHE A 236 -6.01 16.77 5.70
C PHE A 236 -4.56 16.80 6.20
N PHE A 237 -3.92 15.64 6.19
CA PHE A 237 -2.50 15.51 6.51
C PHE A 237 -1.72 15.04 5.28
N GLU A 238 -1.98 13.82 4.78
CA GLU A 238 -1.27 13.20 3.65
C GLU A 238 -2.08 12.02 3.09
N ALA A 239 -1.43 11.09 2.37
CA ALA A 239 -1.96 9.77 2.05
C ALA A 239 -3.16 9.80 1.09
N SER A 240 -2.96 10.38 -0.07
CA SER A 240 -4.01 10.45 -1.09
C SER A 240 -4.37 9.07 -1.65
N SER A 241 -5.65 8.71 -1.65
CA SER A 241 -6.21 7.54 -2.34
C SER A 241 -7.59 7.89 -2.89
N ILE A 242 -7.92 7.47 -4.10
CA ILE A 242 -9.14 7.86 -4.79
C ILE A 242 -9.86 6.66 -5.39
N ARG A 243 -11.18 6.61 -5.24
CA ARG A 243 -12.05 5.61 -5.88
C ARG A 243 -13.28 6.26 -6.48
N LYS A 244 -13.75 5.71 -7.58
CA LYS A 244 -15.11 5.97 -8.08
C LYS A 244 -16.00 4.81 -7.64
N ILE A 245 -17.03 5.11 -6.87
CA ILE A 245 -17.98 4.12 -6.36
C ILE A 245 -19.36 4.53 -6.85
N GLU A 246 -19.93 3.76 -7.75
CA GLU A 246 -21.13 4.10 -8.50
C GLU A 246 -20.93 5.42 -9.25
N ASP A 247 -21.65 6.48 -8.90
CA ASP A 247 -21.56 7.80 -9.50
C ASP A 247 -20.88 8.85 -8.57
N LYS A 248 -20.17 8.38 -7.55
CA LYS A 248 -19.48 9.22 -6.58
C LYS A 248 -17.96 9.00 -6.62
N TYR A 249 -17.23 10.07 -6.38
CA TYR A 249 -15.81 10.04 -6.14
C TYR A 249 -15.57 10.04 -4.64
N VAL A 250 -14.75 9.12 -4.16
CA VAL A 250 -14.41 8.94 -2.75
C VAL A 250 -12.91 9.12 -2.59
N PHE A 251 -12.52 10.17 -1.88
CA PHE A 251 -11.15 10.49 -1.57
C PHE A 251 -10.84 10.05 -0.14
N VAL A 252 -9.93 9.10 0.01
CA VAL A 252 -9.43 8.59 1.30
C VAL A 252 -8.10 9.27 1.60
N TYR A 253 -7.88 9.65 2.84
CA TYR A 253 -6.68 10.37 3.23
C TYR A 253 -6.38 10.24 4.73
N SER A 254 -5.13 10.49 5.11
CA SER A 254 -4.71 10.61 6.51
C SER A 254 -5.19 11.94 7.10
N ARG A 255 -5.76 11.88 8.31
CA ARG A 255 -6.44 13.01 8.95
C ARG A 255 -5.90 13.28 10.36
N TRP A 256 -5.68 14.55 10.68
CA TRP A 256 -5.49 14.98 12.04
C TRP A 256 -6.79 14.88 12.85
N THR A 257 -6.79 14.13 13.97
CA THR A 257 -7.88 14.19 14.95
C THR A 257 -7.78 15.46 15.79
N ARG A 258 -8.85 15.77 16.54
CA ARG A 258 -8.80 16.76 17.61
C ARG A 258 -8.31 16.11 18.90
N ASP A 259 -7.75 16.91 19.79
CA ASP A 259 -7.45 16.42 21.13
C ASP A 259 -8.74 16.01 21.85
N GLY A 260 -8.72 14.80 22.43
CA GLY A 260 -9.91 14.21 23.06
C GLY A 260 -10.94 13.63 22.09
N GLU A 261 -10.75 13.73 20.78
CA GLU A 261 -11.58 13.02 19.81
C GLU A 261 -11.38 11.51 20.02
N PHE A 262 -12.49 10.76 20.08
CA PHE A 262 -12.50 9.34 20.44
C PHE A 262 -11.99 9.02 21.86
N GLY A 263 -11.85 10.00 22.75
CA GLY A 263 -11.27 9.83 24.08
C GLY A 263 -9.75 9.70 24.12
N LEU A 264 -9.07 9.97 23.00
CA LEU A 264 -7.63 9.79 22.80
C LEU A 264 -6.95 11.14 22.52
N PRO A 265 -5.61 11.22 22.71
CA PRO A 265 -4.82 12.39 22.27
C PRO A 265 -4.92 12.63 20.77
N VAL A 266 -4.58 13.85 20.34
CA VAL A 266 -4.47 14.19 18.91
C VAL A 266 -3.50 13.25 18.19
N THR A 267 -3.86 12.88 16.97
CA THR A 267 -3.03 12.05 16.09
C THR A 267 -3.35 12.33 14.63
N ASN A 268 -2.43 12.00 13.74
CA ASN A 268 -2.64 11.87 12.31
C ASN A 268 -2.71 10.38 11.86
N TYR A 269 -2.87 9.45 12.80
CA TYR A 269 -2.89 8.01 12.54
C TYR A 269 -4.30 7.48 12.29
N THR A 270 -5.13 8.28 11.63
CA THR A 270 -6.50 7.92 11.21
C THR A 270 -6.67 8.11 9.72
N LEU A 271 -7.29 7.15 9.04
CA LEU A 271 -7.80 7.37 7.69
C LEU A 271 -9.23 7.88 7.76
N ALA A 272 -9.50 8.92 6.99
CA ALA A 272 -10.82 9.52 6.80
C ALA A 272 -11.18 9.53 5.31
N TYR A 273 -12.43 9.88 5.00
CA TYR A 273 -12.83 10.06 3.62
C TYR A 273 -13.64 11.33 3.41
N ALA A 274 -13.56 11.81 2.19
CA ALA A 274 -14.45 12.82 1.63
C ALA A 274 -15.07 12.26 0.34
N TYR A 275 -16.23 12.76 -0.04
CA TYR A 275 -16.90 12.33 -1.26
C TYR A 275 -17.46 13.51 -2.06
N SER A 276 -17.63 13.30 -3.37
CA SER A 276 -18.11 14.32 -4.28
C SER A 276 -18.84 13.72 -5.47
N ASP A 277 -19.68 14.55 -6.13
CA ASP A 277 -20.29 14.23 -7.43
C ASP A 277 -19.33 14.42 -8.62
N ALA A 278 -18.16 15.04 -8.38
CA ALA A 278 -17.17 15.32 -9.42
C ALA A 278 -15.76 15.04 -8.93
N PRO A 279 -14.81 14.65 -9.82
CA PRO A 279 -13.47 14.20 -9.42
C PRO A 279 -12.65 15.29 -8.70
N LEU A 280 -12.89 16.55 -8.98
CA LEU A 280 -12.20 17.69 -8.36
C LEU A 280 -13.03 18.41 -7.30
N GLY A 281 -14.13 17.81 -6.84
CA GLY A 281 -15.00 18.40 -5.83
C GLY A 281 -16.15 19.24 -6.43
N PRO A 282 -16.90 20.00 -5.61
CA PRO A 282 -16.65 20.23 -4.17
C PRO A 282 -16.85 18.99 -3.30
N TRP A 283 -16.04 18.88 -2.26
CA TRP A 283 -15.99 17.70 -1.39
C TRP A 283 -16.84 17.84 -0.13
N THR A 284 -17.43 16.76 0.28
CA THR A 284 -18.14 16.62 1.56
C THR A 284 -17.37 15.66 2.47
N TYR A 285 -17.09 16.06 3.70
CA TYR A 285 -16.46 15.16 4.68
C TYR A 285 -17.40 14.02 5.05
N GLY A 286 -16.92 12.79 4.97
CA GLY A 286 -17.72 11.59 5.22
C GLY A 286 -17.54 11.00 6.62
N GLY A 287 -16.33 11.04 7.16
CA GLY A 287 -16.04 10.43 8.47
C GLY A 287 -14.67 9.75 8.52
N THR A 288 -14.38 9.13 9.65
CA THR A 288 -13.21 8.26 9.85
C THR A 288 -13.52 6.85 9.35
N ILE A 289 -12.56 6.23 8.66
CA ILE A 289 -12.67 4.85 8.17
C ILE A 289 -11.97 3.88 9.12
N ILE A 290 -10.80 4.24 9.64
CA ILE A 290 -10.01 3.42 10.56
C ILE A 290 -9.14 4.30 11.45
N ASP A 291 -8.98 3.90 12.71
CA ASP A 291 -7.94 4.42 13.61
C ASP A 291 -6.86 3.34 13.79
N GLY A 292 -5.69 3.58 13.25
CA GLY A 292 -4.58 2.63 13.31
C GLY A 292 -3.99 2.42 14.71
N ARG A 293 -4.43 3.21 15.72
CA ARG A 293 -4.01 3.03 17.11
C ARG A 293 -4.79 1.94 17.85
N GLY A 294 -6.00 1.58 17.36
CA GLY A 294 -7.00 0.89 18.16
C GLY A 294 -7.66 1.81 19.20
N ARG A 295 -8.80 1.40 19.71
CA ARG A 295 -9.60 2.19 20.69
C ARG A 295 -10.11 1.35 21.84
N GLU A 296 -9.51 0.19 22.09
CA GLU A 296 -9.92 -0.70 23.15
C GLU A 296 -9.71 -0.06 24.53
N THR A 297 -10.53 -0.48 25.48
CA THR A 297 -10.44 -0.05 26.87
C THR A 297 -10.13 -1.22 27.78
N ASP A 298 -9.46 -0.93 28.91
CA ASP A 298 -9.26 -1.89 29.98
C ASP A 298 -10.59 -2.15 30.76
N GLU A 299 -10.58 -3.07 31.70
CA GLU A 299 -11.73 -3.40 32.54
C GLU A 299 -12.28 -2.20 33.34
N SER A 300 -11.49 -1.15 33.52
CA SER A 300 -11.92 0.08 34.18
C SER A 300 -12.51 1.13 33.22
N GLY A 301 -12.54 0.81 31.92
CA GLY A 301 -13.01 1.71 30.87
C GLY A 301 -11.99 2.77 30.45
N ARG A 302 -10.70 2.61 30.81
CA ARG A 302 -9.64 3.51 30.34
C ARG A 302 -9.09 3.02 29.01
N PRO A 303 -8.79 3.90 28.05
CA PRO A 303 -8.13 3.51 26.83
C PRO A 303 -6.83 2.75 27.11
N ILE A 304 -6.63 1.62 26.41
CA ILE A 304 -5.38 0.89 26.46
C ILE A 304 -4.33 1.72 25.72
N ALA A 305 -3.18 1.94 26.38
CA ALA A 305 -2.11 2.74 25.80
C ALA A 305 -1.62 2.11 24.49
N SER A 306 -1.71 2.87 23.41
CA SER A 306 -1.14 2.47 22.14
C SER A 306 0.38 2.59 22.20
N ALA A 307 1.07 1.58 21.66
CA ALA A 307 2.51 1.65 21.40
C ALA A 307 2.82 2.48 20.15
N THR A 308 1.79 2.79 19.36
CA THR A 308 1.89 3.55 18.12
C THR A 308 2.16 5.01 18.40
N VAL A 309 3.21 5.56 17.82
CA VAL A 309 3.45 7.01 17.81
C VAL A 309 2.53 7.67 16.77
N THR A 310 2.36 8.98 16.87
CA THR A 310 1.76 9.75 15.76
C THR A 310 2.66 9.63 14.55
N GLY A 311 2.09 9.43 13.38
CA GLY A 311 2.91 9.25 12.17
C GLY A 311 2.07 9.12 10.92
N ASN A 312 2.42 8.30 10.11
CA ASN A 312 2.34 8.14 8.69
C ASN A 312 1.31 7.07 8.28
N THR A 313 0.07 7.10 8.74
CA THR A 313 -0.92 6.13 8.25
C THR A 313 -1.30 6.43 6.80
N HIS A 314 -1.27 5.42 5.96
CA HIS A 314 -1.70 5.46 4.57
C HIS A 314 -2.39 4.15 4.22
N GLY A 315 -3.28 4.20 3.24
CA GLY A 315 -3.98 3.05 2.70
C GLY A 315 -5.22 3.44 1.91
N GLY A 316 -5.87 2.45 1.33
CA GLY A 316 -7.01 2.64 0.47
C GLY A 316 -8.16 1.70 0.79
N ILE A 317 -9.23 1.80 0.02
CA ILE A 317 -10.38 0.89 0.13
C ILE A 317 -10.54 0.09 -1.16
N CYS A 318 -10.95 -1.17 -1.03
CA CYS A 318 -11.21 -2.04 -2.17
C CYS A 318 -12.40 -2.94 -1.91
N LYS A 319 -13.21 -3.16 -2.94
CA LYS A 319 -14.25 -4.18 -2.92
C LYS A 319 -13.71 -5.47 -3.51
N VAL A 320 -13.64 -6.52 -2.70
CA VAL A 320 -13.25 -7.85 -3.16
C VAL A 320 -14.47 -8.75 -3.09
N ALA A 321 -14.88 -9.30 -4.21
CA ALA A 321 -16.18 -9.97 -4.35
C ALA A 321 -17.33 -9.06 -3.87
N ASP A 322 -18.05 -9.44 -2.83
CA ASP A 322 -19.16 -8.66 -2.30
C ASP A 322 -18.83 -7.86 -1.04
N GLN A 323 -17.59 -7.94 -0.57
CA GLN A 323 -17.16 -7.29 0.67
C GLN A 323 -16.20 -6.13 0.40
N TRP A 324 -16.43 -4.99 1.06
CA TRP A 324 -15.51 -3.87 1.11
C TRP A 324 -14.53 -4.01 2.25
N TYR A 325 -13.28 -3.63 2.00
CA TYR A 325 -12.22 -3.60 2.99
C TYR A 325 -11.49 -2.27 2.96
N VAL A 326 -11.03 -1.82 4.13
CA VAL A 326 -10.00 -0.79 4.26
C VAL A 326 -8.66 -1.47 4.49
N PHE A 327 -7.67 -1.10 3.68
CA PHE A 327 -6.29 -1.52 3.81
C PHE A 327 -5.53 -0.39 4.51
N TYR A 328 -4.74 -0.74 5.50
CA TYR A 328 -3.99 0.21 6.31
C TYR A 328 -2.75 -0.49 6.87
N HIS A 329 -2.03 0.10 7.80
CA HIS A 329 -0.90 -0.55 8.42
C HIS A 329 -0.87 -0.34 9.94
N ARG A 330 -0.07 -1.15 10.63
CA ARG A 330 0.26 -0.98 12.03
C ARG A 330 1.76 -0.81 12.19
N GLN A 331 2.16 -0.04 13.21
CA GLN A 331 3.54 0.02 13.64
C GLN A 331 3.87 -1.14 14.57
N THR A 332 5.09 -1.68 14.49
CA THR A 332 5.51 -2.83 15.32
C THR A 332 6.21 -2.44 16.62
N GLY A 333 6.19 -1.18 16.98
CA GLY A 333 6.31 -0.72 18.34
C GLY A 333 7.66 -0.29 18.87
N LEU A 334 8.76 -0.39 18.15
CA LEU A 334 10.04 0.20 18.59
C LEU A 334 10.26 1.60 18.03
N ASN A 335 9.75 1.83 16.84
CA ASN A 335 9.80 3.08 16.08
C ASN A 335 8.66 3.06 15.07
N GLU A 336 8.57 4.08 14.24
CA GLU A 336 7.60 4.19 13.15
C GLU A 336 8.05 3.52 11.84
N PHE A 337 9.09 2.70 11.90
CA PHE A 337 9.57 1.84 10.82
C PHE A 337 9.03 0.42 10.99
N SER A 338 9.31 -0.49 10.08
CA SER A 338 8.84 -1.88 10.12
C SER A 338 7.32 -1.98 10.28
N ARG A 339 6.59 -1.24 9.47
CA ARG A 339 5.13 -1.18 9.49
C ARG A 339 4.54 -2.39 8.76
N GLN A 340 3.57 -3.05 9.35
CA GLN A 340 2.95 -4.26 8.81
C GLN A 340 1.58 -3.99 8.21
N ALA A 341 1.30 -4.62 7.08
CA ALA A 341 0.05 -4.50 6.34
C ALA A 341 -1.14 -5.06 7.12
N MET A 342 -2.19 -4.25 7.28
CA MET A 342 -3.41 -4.57 7.99
C MET A 342 -4.63 -4.36 7.10
N VAL A 343 -5.71 -5.04 7.41
CA VAL A 343 -6.99 -4.91 6.72
C VAL A 343 -8.15 -5.00 7.71
N ALA A 344 -9.25 -4.33 7.41
CA ALA A 344 -10.49 -4.49 8.16
C ALA A 344 -11.70 -4.48 7.21
N PRO A 345 -12.72 -5.29 7.44
CA PRO A 345 -13.98 -5.22 6.70
C PRO A 345 -14.73 -3.93 7.03
N ILE A 346 -15.34 -3.33 6.01
CA ILE A 346 -16.17 -2.14 6.10
C ILE A 346 -17.45 -2.31 5.28
N THR A 347 -18.44 -1.47 5.53
CA THR A 347 -19.62 -1.34 4.66
C THR A 347 -19.57 -0.02 3.92
N VAL A 348 -19.99 -0.02 2.67
CA VAL A 348 -20.06 1.18 1.83
C VAL A 348 -21.46 1.26 1.22
N ASN A 349 -22.17 2.33 1.51
CA ASN A 349 -23.48 2.62 0.96
C ASN A 349 -23.44 3.93 0.17
N VAL A 350 -23.94 3.91 -1.05
CA VAL A 350 -23.96 5.07 -1.94
C VAL A 350 -25.41 5.37 -2.34
N GLU A 351 -25.83 6.59 -2.04
CA GLU A 351 -27.06 7.15 -2.63
C GLU A 351 -26.73 7.75 -3.99
N LYS A 352 -27.27 7.15 -5.05
CA LYS A 352 -27.05 7.62 -6.43
C LYS A 352 -27.71 8.96 -6.70
N GLY A 353 -27.20 9.67 -7.71
CA GLY A 353 -27.72 10.93 -8.16
C GLY A 353 -27.06 12.13 -7.48
N LYS A 354 -27.29 13.30 -8.05
CA LYS A 354 -26.67 14.54 -7.61
C LYS A 354 -26.99 14.86 -6.15
N GLY A 355 -25.94 15.07 -5.37
CA GLY A 355 -26.05 15.37 -3.93
C GLY A 355 -26.36 14.14 -3.05
N GLY A 356 -26.37 12.93 -3.62
CA GLY A 356 -26.49 11.69 -2.85
C GLY A 356 -25.31 11.49 -1.93
N LYS A 357 -25.55 10.82 -0.80
CA LYS A 357 -24.54 10.59 0.24
C LYS A 357 -23.72 9.34 -0.01
N VAL A 358 -22.50 9.35 0.51
CA VAL A 358 -21.68 8.15 0.70
C VAL A 358 -21.51 7.92 2.19
N GLU A 359 -21.87 6.72 2.65
CA GLU A 359 -21.71 6.30 4.03
C GLU A 359 -20.77 5.09 4.09
N ILE A 360 -19.60 5.26 4.70
CA ILE A 360 -18.63 4.20 4.94
C ILE A 360 -18.58 3.94 6.44
N SER A 361 -18.76 2.68 6.85
CA SER A 361 -18.62 2.33 8.27
C SER A 361 -17.16 2.44 8.68
N GLU A 362 -16.90 2.77 9.93
CA GLU A 362 -15.57 2.63 10.49
C GLU A 362 -15.18 1.15 10.58
N GLY A 363 -13.97 0.81 10.15
CA GLY A 363 -13.36 -0.50 10.34
C GLY A 363 -12.83 -0.63 11.78
N GLU A 364 -12.78 -1.85 12.26
CA GLU A 364 -12.23 -2.15 13.59
C GLU A 364 -10.77 -2.58 13.46
N TYR A 365 -9.91 -2.04 14.32
CA TYR A 365 -8.53 -2.52 14.46
C TYR A 365 -8.58 -3.91 15.10
N ASN A 366 -8.33 -4.96 14.31
CA ASN A 366 -8.63 -6.33 14.67
C ASN A 366 -7.52 -7.33 14.31
N SER A 367 -7.62 -8.53 14.85
CA SER A 367 -6.73 -9.67 14.56
C SER A 367 -7.27 -10.57 13.44
N GLU A 368 -8.52 -10.40 13.02
CA GLU A 368 -9.22 -11.30 12.12
C GLU A 368 -8.86 -11.09 10.65
N GLY A 369 -8.40 -9.90 10.29
CA GLY A 369 -8.04 -9.58 8.92
C GLY A 369 -9.23 -9.64 7.97
N PHE A 370 -9.18 -10.53 6.99
CA PHE A 370 -10.25 -10.72 6.00
C PHE A 370 -11.42 -11.55 6.50
N SER A 371 -11.30 -12.20 7.67
CA SER A 371 -12.37 -13.05 8.19
C SER A 371 -13.56 -12.23 8.68
N LEU A 372 -14.74 -12.60 8.23
CA LEU A 372 -16.02 -12.01 8.69
C LEU A 372 -16.65 -12.79 9.86
N SER A 373 -16.09 -13.94 10.22
CA SER A 373 -16.61 -14.84 11.26
C SER A 373 -15.70 -14.94 12.49
N GLY A 374 -14.63 -14.12 12.52
CA GLY A 374 -13.60 -14.22 13.55
C GLY A 374 -12.57 -15.33 13.28
N LEU A 375 -11.64 -15.50 14.21
CA LEU A 375 -10.65 -16.56 14.17
C LEU A 375 -11.22 -17.86 14.74
N ASP A 376 -10.85 -19.00 14.16
CA ASP A 376 -11.28 -20.31 14.69
C ASP A 376 -10.59 -20.56 16.06
N PRO A 377 -11.33 -20.68 17.17
CA PRO A 377 -10.76 -20.90 18.49
C PRO A 377 -10.12 -22.29 18.67
N LEU A 378 -10.33 -23.19 17.71
CA LEU A 378 -9.76 -24.56 17.73
C LEU A 378 -8.44 -24.65 16.95
N GLU A 379 -8.03 -23.57 16.26
CA GLU A 379 -6.75 -23.49 15.57
C GLU A 379 -5.67 -22.82 16.41
N THR A 380 -4.41 -23.02 15.99
CA THR A 380 -3.27 -22.36 16.60
C THR A 380 -2.98 -21.07 15.85
N HIS A 381 -3.05 -19.96 16.59
CA HIS A 381 -2.76 -18.65 16.05
C HIS A 381 -1.41 -18.12 16.56
N SER A 382 -0.72 -17.35 15.71
CA SER A 382 0.50 -16.63 16.14
C SER A 382 0.15 -15.58 17.18
N ALA A 383 0.92 -15.48 18.26
CA ALA A 383 0.77 -14.37 19.20
C ALA A 383 1.05 -12.99 18.55
N GLY A 384 1.76 -12.96 17.42
CA GLY A 384 2.04 -11.75 16.68
C GLY A 384 0.81 -11.08 16.03
N ILE A 385 -0.30 -11.80 15.88
CA ILE A 385 -1.55 -11.23 15.34
C ILE A 385 -2.38 -10.47 16.40
N ALA A 386 -2.03 -10.59 17.68
CA ALA A 386 -2.79 -9.92 18.73
C ALA A 386 -2.77 -8.40 18.55
N CYS A 387 -3.92 -7.77 18.71
CA CYS A 387 -4.06 -6.31 18.65
C CYS A 387 -3.48 -5.64 19.90
N TRP A 388 -3.60 -6.31 21.04
CA TRP A 388 -3.07 -5.83 22.31
C TRP A 388 -2.74 -7.01 23.25
N TYR A 389 -1.93 -6.74 24.26
CA TYR A 389 -1.49 -7.73 25.23
C TYR A 389 -1.76 -7.26 26.64
N THR A 390 -2.15 -8.17 27.52
CA THR A 390 -2.22 -7.92 28.96
C THR A 390 -1.04 -8.58 29.66
N GLY A 391 -0.41 -7.85 30.55
CA GLY A 391 0.69 -8.35 31.38
C GLY A 391 0.48 -8.01 32.84
N PRO A 392 1.44 -8.40 33.72
CA PRO A 392 1.31 -8.13 35.15
C PRO A 392 1.26 -6.66 35.54
N ARG A 393 1.56 -5.75 34.63
CA ARG A 393 1.68 -4.32 34.89
C ARG A 393 0.61 -3.50 34.21
N GLU A 394 0.34 -3.75 32.93
CA GLU A 394 -0.61 -2.99 32.12
C GLU A 394 -1.00 -3.76 30.84
N ALA A 395 -2.10 -3.35 30.23
CA ALA A 395 -2.46 -3.75 28.88
C ALA A 395 -1.83 -2.79 27.88
N ILE A 396 -1.28 -3.30 26.79
CA ILE A 396 -0.68 -2.50 25.72
C ILE A 396 -1.09 -3.04 24.35
N HIS A 397 -1.28 -2.13 23.40
CA HIS A 397 -1.49 -2.49 22.01
C HIS A 397 -0.17 -2.94 21.38
N ASN A 398 -0.28 -3.97 20.57
CA ASN A 398 0.60 -4.36 19.50
C ASN A 398 2.09 -4.01 19.70
N TRP A 399 2.70 -4.60 20.71
CA TRP A 399 4.13 -4.44 20.95
C TRP A 399 4.81 -5.80 21.18
N PRO A 400 4.81 -6.69 20.18
CA PRO A 400 5.29 -8.06 20.37
C PRO A 400 6.75 -8.12 20.83
N ASN A 401 7.59 -7.19 20.41
CA ASN A 401 9.02 -7.25 20.66
C ASN A 401 9.45 -6.80 22.07
N LYS A 402 8.64 -6.03 22.77
CA LYS A 402 9.00 -5.50 24.10
C LYS A 402 8.37 -6.24 25.26
N THR A 403 7.19 -6.79 25.08
CA THR A 403 6.39 -7.30 26.19
C THR A 403 6.57 -8.78 26.44
N PHE A 404 6.77 -9.56 25.38
CA PHE A 404 6.83 -11.01 25.46
C PHE A 404 8.25 -11.59 25.37
N PHE A 405 9.20 -10.86 24.78
CA PHE A 405 10.51 -11.38 24.45
C PHE A 405 11.67 -10.60 25.08
N GLY A 406 11.37 -9.54 25.81
CA GLY A 406 12.36 -8.69 26.42
C GLY A 406 12.22 -8.63 27.93
N SER A 407 12.78 -9.59 28.62
CA SER A 407 13.15 -9.45 30.03
C SER A 407 14.54 -9.97 30.23
#